data_a415fa48104a3d097828ca1d816e6570
#
_entry.id   a415fa48104a3d097828ca1d816e6570
#
_cell.length_a   1.000
_cell.length_b   1.000
_cell.length_c   1.000
_cell.angle_alpha   90.00
_cell.angle_beta   90.00
_cell.angle_gamma   90.00
#
_symmetry.space_group_name_H-M   'P 1'
#
loop_
_entity.id
_entity.type
_entity.pdbx_description
1 polymer ?
#
loop_
_entity_poly.entity_id
_entity_poly.type
_entity_poly.pdbx_seq_one_letter_code
_entity_poly.pdbx_strand_id
1 'polypeptide(L)'
;GTEEESTNIQSNFTLSGAQMRVQNELTDVALVEMYTNIPDSWDVSFAGWDRSDTDPLFEVGIHHPNGDIMKICRDNSGAVKKTTEGVELWLIGGVSSGTGNGWEIGTTESGSSGSPLFNQNGRIIGQLFGGNAFCDGTSSNGDYDVYGRFAPAWEAGATSEEQLSFWLDPNNTGITQIGTLQ
;
A
#
# COMPACT_ATOMS: atom_id res chain seq x y z
N GLY A 1 -2.22 -19.07 10.17
CA GLY A 1 -3.23 -19.38 11.18
C GLY A 1 -4.59 -19.34 10.54
N THR A 2 -5.33 -20.42 10.71
CA THR A 2 -6.73 -20.46 10.30
C THR A 2 -7.54 -19.74 11.37
N GLU A 3 -7.70 -18.44 11.21
CA GLU A 3 -8.71 -17.75 11.98
C GLU A 3 -10.06 -17.97 11.29
N GLU A 4 -11.08 -18.30 12.07
CA GLU A 4 -12.43 -18.44 11.52
C GLU A 4 -12.90 -17.08 10.97
N GLU A 5 -13.55 -17.10 9.82
CA GLU A 5 -14.20 -15.91 9.29
C GLU A 5 -15.18 -15.34 10.31
N SER A 6 -15.23 -14.01 10.43
CA SER A 6 -16.21 -13.35 11.25
C SER A 6 -17.63 -13.74 10.81
N THR A 7 -18.43 -14.28 11.70
CA THR A 7 -19.84 -14.61 11.43
C THR A 7 -20.74 -13.38 11.30
N ASN A 8 -20.21 -12.18 11.58
CA ASN A 8 -20.88 -10.89 11.52
C ASN A 8 -20.34 -10.00 10.40
N ILE A 9 -20.18 -10.55 9.19
CA ILE A 9 -19.82 -9.74 8.03
C ILE A 9 -20.96 -8.75 7.78
N GLN A 10 -20.68 -7.47 7.97
CA GLN A 10 -21.64 -6.41 7.69
C GLN A 10 -21.61 -6.11 6.18
N SER A 11 -22.45 -6.79 5.43
CA SER A 11 -22.60 -6.58 3.97
C SER A 11 -23.24 -5.22 3.60
N ASN A 12 -23.63 -4.42 4.58
CA ASN A 12 -24.33 -3.15 4.37
C ASN A 12 -23.41 -1.97 4.10
N PHE A 13 -22.08 -2.11 4.37
CA PHE A 13 -21.08 -1.08 4.13
C PHE A 13 -20.46 -1.24 2.74
N THR A 14 -21.28 -1.11 1.71
CA THR A 14 -20.83 -1.22 0.32
C THR A 14 -21.25 0.00 -0.48
N LEU A 15 -20.31 0.50 -1.31
CA LEU A 15 -20.56 1.52 -2.32
C LEU A 15 -20.32 0.90 -3.69
N SER A 16 -21.04 1.40 -4.68
CA SER A 16 -20.94 0.90 -6.05
C SER A 16 -20.47 1.98 -6.99
N GLY A 17 -19.47 1.61 -7.80
CA GLY A 17 -18.94 2.42 -8.87
C GLY A 17 -17.84 3.38 -8.43
N ALA A 18 -16.83 3.46 -9.27
CA ALA A 18 -15.69 4.36 -9.13
C ALA A 18 -15.20 4.79 -10.52
N GLN A 19 -14.49 5.90 -10.57
CA GLN A 19 -13.83 6.39 -11.76
C GLN A 19 -12.32 6.26 -11.60
N MET A 20 -11.64 5.72 -12.61
CA MET A 20 -10.19 5.76 -12.70
C MET A 20 -9.75 7.22 -12.87
N ARG A 21 -8.86 7.67 -11.99
CA ARG A 21 -8.25 9.01 -12.05
C ARG A 21 -6.82 8.94 -12.57
N VAL A 22 -6.02 8.06 -11.98
CA VAL A 22 -4.62 7.86 -12.37
C VAL A 22 -4.36 6.38 -12.57
N GLN A 23 -3.59 6.06 -13.61
CA GLN A 23 -3.00 4.75 -13.83
C GLN A 23 -1.61 4.93 -14.41
N ASN A 24 -0.59 4.32 -13.79
CA ASN A 24 0.77 4.38 -14.28
C ASN A 24 1.48 3.04 -14.05
N GLU A 25 1.88 2.39 -15.14
CA GLU A 25 2.52 1.07 -15.12
C GLU A 25 3.95 1.12 -14.57
N LEU A 26 4.68 2.24 -14.76
CA LEU A 26 6.07 2.38 -14.29
C LEU A 26 6.17 2.55 -12.77
N THR A 27 5.08 2.94 -12.11
CA THR A 27 5.02 3.07 -10.66
C THR A 27 4.02 2.10 -10.03
N ASP A 28 3.34 1.31 -10.88
CA ASP A 28 2.29 0.35 -10.51
C ASP A 28 1.21 0.97 -9.61
N VAL A 29 0.83 2.22 -9.93
CA VAL A 29 -0.18 2.95 -9.15
C VAL A 29 -1.48 3.05 -9.92
N ALA A 30 -2.60 2.90 -9.21
CA ALA A 30 -3.92 3.27 -9.67
C ALA A 30 -4.64 4.09 -8.59
N LEU A 31 -5.17 5.23 -8.99
CA LEU A 31 -6.05 6.06 -8.15
C LEU A 31 -7.47 5.98 -8.70
N VAL A 32 -8.39 5.60 -7.86
CA VAL A 32 -9.83 5.58 -8.18
C VAL A 32 -10.58 6.50 -7.23
N GLU A 33 -11.59 7.17 -7.76
CA GLU A 33 -12.51 7.99 -6.99
C GLU A 33 -13.90 7.36 -6.99
N MET A 34 -14.49 7.15 -5.84
CA MET A 34 -15.83 6.61 -5.73
C MET A 34 -16.86 7.61 -6.22
N TYR A 35 -17.91 7.15 -6.91
CA TYR A 35 -18.98 8.02 -7.40
C TYR A 35 -19.83 8.63 -6.27
N THR A 36 -19.81 8.03 -5.10
CA THR A 36 -20.61 8.47 -3.96
C THR A 36 -19.72 8.65 -2.73
N ASN A 37 -20.04 9.64 -1.92
CA ASN A 37 -19.38 9.84 -0.64
C ASN A 37 -19.69 8.69 0.32
N ILE A 38 -18.71 8.35 1.17
CA ILE A 38 -18.93 7.43 2.29
C ILE A 38 -19.89 8.12 3.27
N PRO A 39 -20.97 7.46 3.69
CA PRO A 39 -21.88 8.01 4.69
C PRO A 39 -21.18 8.27 6.03
N ASP A 40 -21.40 9.42 6.64
CA ASP A 40 -20.84 9.77 7.96
C ASP A 40 -21.21 8.73 9.05
N SER A 41 -22.40 8.08 8.89
CA SER A 41 -22.85 7.04 9.82
C SER A 41 -22.01 5.78 9.82
N TRP A 42 -21.08 5.62 8.88
CA TRP A 42 -20.14 4.48 8.86
C TRP A 42 -18.97 4.67 9.81
N ASP A 43 -18.76 5.87 10.32
CA ASP A 43 -17.70 6.19 11.28
C ASP A 43 -16.33 5.68 10.85
N VAL A 44 -15.97 5.92 9.59
CA VAL A 44 -14.70 5.49 9.00
C VAL A 44 -13.63 6.56 9.17
N SER A 45 -12.39 6.11 9.24
CA SER A 45 -11.22 6.98 9.19
C SER A 45 -10.53 6.84 7.83
N PHE A 46 -9.99 7.95 7.33
CA PHE A 46 -9.25 7.97 6.06
C PHE A 46 -7.76 7.95 6.36
N ALA A 47 -7.05 7.00 5.76
CA ALA A 47 -5.61 6.90 5.89
C ALA A 47 -4.93 8.13 5.27
N GLY A 48 -3.93 8.66 5.98
CA GLY A 48 -3.02 9.65 5.42
C GLY A 48 -1.97 9.00 4.52
N TRP A 49 -1.19 9.85 3.85
CA TRP A 49 -0.08 9.43 3.00
C TRP A 49 1.18 10.24 3.28
N ASP A 50 2.33 9.71 2.84
CA ASP A 50 3.63 10.34 2.98
C ASP A 50 4.44 10.15 1.69
N ARG A 51 4.74 11.27 1.00
CA ARG A 51 5.58 11.34 -0.18
C ARG A 51 6.92 12.02 0.07
N SER A 52 7.30 12.18 1.33
CA SER A 52 8.62 12.77 1.67
C SER A 52 9.78 11.89 1.21
N ASP A 53 9.50 10.66 0.84
CA ASP A 53 10.48 9.67 0.41
C ASP A 53 11.54 9.33 1.47
N THR A 54 11.20 9.55 2.72
CA THR A 54 12.04 9.16 3.86
C THR A 54 11.97 7.66 4.07
N ASP A 55 13.12 7.02 4.27
CA ASP A 55 13.19 5.59 4.55
C ASP A 55 12.41 5.25 5.83
N PRO A 56 11.50 4.27 5.80
CA PRO A 56 10.72 3.91 6.99
C PRO A 56 11.60 3.21 8.03
N LEU A 57 11.26 3.37 9.31
CA LEU A 57 11.92 2.63 10.41
C LEU A 57 11.38 1.20 10.53
N PHE A 58 10.13 1.03 10.23
CA PHE A 58 9.41 -0.23 10.06
C PHE A 58 8.17 0.03 9.22
N GLU A 59 7.61 -1.00 8.65
CA GLU A 59 6.36 -0.89 7.90
C GLU A 59 5.38 -2.01 8.20
N VAL A 60 4.13 -1.71 7.87
CA VAL A 60 2.98 -2.61 8.04
C VAL A 60 2.21 -2.67 6.73
N GLY A 61 1.95 -3.88 6.25
CA GLY A 61 1.00 -4.16 5.18
C GLY A 61 -0.34 -4.62 5.76
N ILE A 62 -1.45 -4.15 5.18
CA ILE A 62 -2.81 -4.60 5.49
C ILE A 62 -3.43 -5.06 4.18
N HIS A 63 -3.83 -6.33 4.08
CA HIS A 63 -4.14 -6.95 2.80
C HIS A 63 -5.14 -8.11 2.95
N HIS A 64 -5.61 -8.64 1.81
CA HIS A 64 -6.49 -9.81 1.72
C HIS A 64 -5.81 -10.91 0.88
N PRO A 65 -5.00 -11.79 1.50
CA PRO A 65 -4.31 -12.87 0.78
C PRO A 65 -5.27 -13.97 0.36
N ASN A 66 -5.12 -14.48 -0.87
CA ASN A 66 -5.88 -15.61 -1.41
C ASN A 66 -7.42 -15.51 -1.28
N GLY A 67 -7.96 -14.29 -1.23
CA GLY A 67 -9.37 -14.08 -0.99
C GLY A 67 -9.83 -14.36 0.45
N ASP A 68 -8.87 -14.52 1.38
CA ASP A 68 -9.12 -14.74 2.81
C ASP A 68 -9.47 -13.39 3.51
N ILE A 69 -9.82 -13.49 4.79
CA ILE A 69 -10.06 -12.31 5.64
C ILE A 69 -8.84 -11.40 5.68
N MET A 70 -9.05 -10.14 6.08
CA MET A 70 -7.98 -9.16 6.20
C MET A 70 -6.87 -9.67 7.13
N LYS A 71 -5.63 -9.55 6.67
CA LYS A 71 -4.41 -9.93 7.39
C LYS A 71 -3.48 -8.73 7.54
N ILE A 72 -2.55 -8.84 8.44
CA ILE A 72 -1.51 -7.85 8.70
C ILE A 72 -0.16 -8.55 8.60
N CYS A 73 0.76 -7.91 7.90
CA CYS A 73 2.17 -8.26 7.90
C CYS A 73 3.00 -7.07 8.37
N ARG A 74 4.18 -7.35 8.93
CA ARG A 74 5.09 -6.33 9.45
C ARG A 74 6.55 -6.70 9.21
N ASP A 75 7.32 -5.75 8.72
CA ASP A 75 8.77 -5.74 8.69
C ASP A 75 9.29 -4.74 9.74
N ASN A 76 10.16 -5.18 10.63
CA ASN A 76 10.78 -4.34 11.67
C ASN A 76 12.12 -3.75 11.23
N SER A 77 12.64 -4.17 10.08
CA SER A 77 13.98 -3.76 9.59
C SER A 77 13.93 -2.44 8.82
N GLY A 78 12.77 -2.05 8.35
CA GLY A 78 12.55 -0.92 7.46
C GLY A 78 12.87 -1.25 5.99
N ALA A 79 11.93 -0.98 5.11
CA ALA A 79 12.10 -1.18 3.67
C ALA A 79 13.19 -0.29 3.10
N VAL A 80 13.90 -0.80 2.10
CA VAL A 80 14.95 -0.07 1.39
C VAL A 80 14.55 0.26 -0.04
N LYS A 81 15.08 1.36 -0.56
CA LYS A 81 14.85 1.77 -1.95
C LYS A 81 15.55 0.83 -2.92
N LYS A 82 14.82 0.40 -3.93
CA LYS A 82 15.31 -0.43 -5.03
C LYS A 82 14.76 0.07 -6.35
N THR A 83 15.60 0.08 -7.37
CA THR A 83 15.16 0.35 -8.74
C THR A 83 15.38 -0.90 -9.58
N THR A 84 14.36 -1.34 -10.27
CA THR A 84 14.41 -2.51 -11.16
C THR A 84 13.68 -2.17 -12.46
N GLU A 85 14.38 -2.27 -13.60
CA GLU A 85 13.83 -1.97 -14.92
C GLU A 85 13.16 -0.58 -15.04
N GLY A 86 13.67 0.39 -14.29
CA GLY A 86 13.13 1.76 -14.24
C GLY A 86 11.98 1.96 -13.25
N VAL A 87 11.51 0.91 -12.60
CA VAL A 87 10.48 0.98 -11.55
C VAL A 87 11.13 1.25 -10.20
N GLU A 88 10.65 2.26 -9.48
CA GLU A 88 11.16 2.65 -8.18
C GLU A 88 10.32 2.04 -7.06
N LEU A 89 10.94 1.18 -6.25
CA LEU A 89 10.29 0.28 -5.32
C LEU A 89 10.81 0.43 -3.89
N TRP A 90 9.99 0.07 -2.92
CA TRP A 90 10.38 -0.34 -1.58
C TRP A 90 10.60 -1.85 -1.58
N LEU A 91 11.78 -2.31 -1.16
CA LEU A 91 12.08 -3.73 -0.93
C LEU A 91 11.90 -4.04 0.55
N ILE A 92 11.03 -4.96 0.86
CA ILE A 92 10.74 -5.41 2.22
C ILE A 92 11.88 -6.29 2.75
N GLY A 93 12.21 -6.15 4.04
CA GLY A 93 13.27 -6.90 4.70
C GLY A 93 14.64 -6.24 4.73
N GLY A 94 14.73 -4.97 4.38
CA GLY A 94 15.85 -4.08 4.73
C GLY A 94 17.23 -4.40 4.16
N VAL A 95 17.37 -5.29 3.18
CA VAL A 95 18.69 -5.67 2.64
C VAL A 95 18.94 -4.99 1.31
N SER A 96 19.81 -4.00 1.29
CA SER A 96 20.14 -3.19 0.10
C SER A 96 20.82 -3.95 -1.03
N SER A 97 21.38 -5.13 -0.77
CA SER A 97 22.10 -5.95 -1.76
C SER A 97 21.51 -7.34 -1.88
N GLY A 98 20.41 -7.50 -2.57
CA GLY A 98 19.82 -8.81 -2.79
C GLY A 98 18.30 -8.83 -2.68
N THR A 99 17.78 -10.00 -2.39
CA THR A 99 16.40 -10.20 -1.96
C THR A 99 16.31 -9.84 -0.48
N GLY A 100 15.27 -9.12 -0.09
CA GLY A 100 14.99 -8.84 1.33
C GLY A 100 14.79 -10.12 2.13
N ASN A 101 14.78 -9.99 3.45
CA ASN A 101 14.50 -11.12 4.35
C ASN A 101 13.00 -11.39 4.53
N GLY A 102 12.15 -10.65 3.80
CA GLY A 102 10.70 -10.76 3.91
C GLY A 102 10.15 -10.15 5.19
N TRP A 103 8.99 -10.64 5.59
CA TRP A 103 8.26 -10.15 6.75
C TRP A 103 8.63 -10.91 8.01
N GLU A 104 8.88 -10.21 9.14
CA GLU A 104 9.06 -10.85 10.44
C GLU A 104 7.74 -11.31 11.06
N ILE A 105 6.63 -10.66 10.71
CA ILE A 105 5.29 -11.04 11.18
C ILE A 105 4.35 -11.12 9.98
N GLY A 106 3.68 -12.25 9.83
CA GLY A 106 2.77 -12.46 8.72
C GLY A 106 3.50 -12.56 7.36
N THR A 107 2.77 -12.49 6.30
CA THR A 107 3.27 -12.48 4.92
C THR A 107 2.16 -12.05 3.97
N THR A 108 2.51 -11.68 2.75
CA THR A 108 1.55 -11.52 1.65
C THR A 108 1.38 -12.80 0.87
N GLU A 109 0.37 -12.88 0.04
CA GLU A 109 0.14 -13.95 -0.94
C GLU A 109 -0.59 -13.39 -2.16
N SER A 110 -0.84 -14.21 -3.17
CA SER A 110 -1.66 -13.85 -4.33
C SER A 110 -2.98 -13.20 -3.89
N GLY A 111 -3.38 -12.11 -4.56
CA GLY A 111 -4.57 -11.34 -4.18
C GLY A 111 -4.28 -10.17 -3.24
N SER A 112 -3.10 -10.11 -2.63
CA SER A 112 -2.66 -8.96 -1.82
C SER A 112 -2.22 -7.76 -2.66
N SER A 113 -2.02 -7.93 -3.96
CA SER A 113 -1.58 -6.89 -4.91
C SER A 113 -2.40 -5.60 -4.78
N GLY A 114 -1.72 -4.45 -4.82
CA GLY A 114 -2.34 -3.13 -4.66
C GLY A 114 -2.61 -2.74 -3.21
N SER A 115 -2.38 -3.63 -2.23
CA SER A 115 -2.56 -3.30 -0.82
C SER A 115 -1.58 -2.23 -0.35
N PRO A 116 -1.99 -1.36 0.61
CA PRO A 116 -1.16 -0.26 1.06
C PRO A 116 -0.03 -0.72 1.99
N LEU A 117 1.12 -0.04 1.86
CA LEU A 117 2.24 -0.11 2.79
C LEU A 117 2.19 1.13 3.68
N PHE A 118 2.14 0.92 4.99
CA PHE A 118 2.14 1.99 5.99
C PHE A 118 3.50 2.11 6.66
N ASN A 119 3.99 3.35 6.82
CA ASN A 119 5.17 3.62 7.63
C ASN A 119 4.83 3.65 9.14
N GLN A 120 5.85 3.88 9.98
CA GLN A 120 5.73 3.97 11.44
C GLN A 120 4.75 5.04 11.96
N ASN A 121 4.32 5.96 11.11
CA ASN A 121 3.36 7.01 11.43
C ASN A 121 1.94 6.70 10.95
N GLY A 122 1.71 5.47 10.45
CA GLY A 122 0.42 5.05 9.90
C GLY A 122 0.04 5.76 8.60
N ARG A 123 1.02 6.21 7.81
CA ARG A 123 0.81 6.86 6.52
C ARG A 123 1.18 5.94 5.37
N ILE A 124 0.40 5.98 4.31
CA ILE A 124 0.66 5.20 3.09
C ILE A 124 1.91 5.75 2.40
N ILE A 125 2.87 4.87 2.12
CA ILE A 125 4.13 5.17 1.41
C ILE A 125 4.29 4.39 0.11
N GLY A 126 3.38 3.46 -0.18
CA GLY A 126 3.41 2.64 -1.38
C GLY A 126 2.25 1.65 -1.44
N GLN A 127 2.22 0.87 -2.52
CA GLN A 127 1.26 -0.21 -2.77
C GLN A 127 1.98 -1.46 -3.26
N LEU A 128 1.46 -2.65 -2.92
CA LEU A 128 2.10 -3.92 -3.26
C LEU A 128 2.16 -4.13 -4.77
N PHE A 129 3.38 -4.13 -5.31
CA PHE A 129 3.67 -4.45 -6.70
C PHE A 129 3.70 -5.97 -6.92
N GLY A 130 4.42 -6.69 -6.06
CA GLY A 130 4.56 -8.13 -6.12
C GLY A 130 5.71 -8.63 -5.27
N GLY A 131 6.05 -9.90 -5.44
CA GLY A 131 7.14 -10.54 -4.70
C GLY A 131 7.05 -12.05 -4.76
N ASN A 132 7.86 -12.69 -3.94
CA ASN A 132 7.86 -14.13 -3.76
C ASN A 132 7.47 -14.55 -2.33
N ALA A 133 7.11 -13.60 -1.47
CA ALA A 133 6.64 -13.92 -0.13
C ALA A 133 5.37 -14.78 -0.19
N PHE A 134 5.30 -15.78 0.66
CA PHE A 134 4.15 -16.67 0.77
C PHE A 134 4.11 -17.34 2.15
N CYS A 135 2.94 -17.82 2.54
CA CYS A 135 2.75 -18.56 3.78
C CYS A 135 3.20 -20.01 3.60
N ASP A 136 4.32 -20.37 4.20
CA ASP A 136 4.83 -21.75 4.24
C ASP A 136 4.51 -22.49 5.55
N GLY A 137 3.72 -21.86 6.42
CA GLY A 137 3.35 -22.39 7.72
C GLY A 137 4.41 -22.20 8.81
N THR A 138 5.50 -21.49 8.51
CA THR A 138 6.55 -21.15 9.48
C THR A 138 6.40 -19.70 9.95
N SER A 139 7.15 -19.32 10.99
CA SER A 139 7.26 -17.92 11.42
C SER A 139 8.21 -17.10 10.53
N SER A 140 8.92 -17.77 9.64
CA SER A 140 9.88 -17.18 8.71
C SER A 140 9.26 -17.11 7.33
N ASN A 141 8.64 -16.01 7.00
CA ASN A 141 8.10 -15.75 5.66
C ASN A 141 9.17 -15.13 4.78
N GLY A 142 10.26 -15.88 4.62
CA GLY A 142 11.60 -15.44 4.30
C GLY A 142 11.88 -15.07 2.85
N ASP A 143 10.88 -14.78 2.03
CA ASP A 143 11.13 -14.27 0.70
C ASP A 143 10.68 -12.81 0.59
N TYR A 144 11.12 -12.12 -0.46
CA TYR A 144 10.97 -10.69 -0.60
C TYR A 144 9.59 -10.30 -1.16
N ASP A 145 9.16 -9.11 -0.75
CA ASP A 145 8.11 -8.35 -1.43
C ASP A 145 8.66 -6.99 -1.86
N VAL A 146 8.04 -6.41 -2.88
CA VAL A 146 8.31 -5.07 -3.35
C VAL A 146 7.03 -4.28 -3.52
N TYR A 147 7.07 -3.02 -3.11
CA TYR A 147 5.97 -2.08 -3.19
C TYR A 147 6.35 -0.92 -4.10
N GLY A 148 5.47 -0.50 -5.00
CA GLY A 148 5.62 0.74 -5.73
C GLY A 148 5.71 1.91 -4.76
N ARG A 149 6.70 2.80 -4.94
CA ARG A 149 6.90 3.94 -4.03
C ARG A 149 5.93 5.06 -4.36
N PHE A 150 5.27 5.60 -3.34
CA PHE A 150 4.29 6.68 -3.50
C PHE A 150 4.93 8.00 -3.97
N ALA A 151 6.15 8.31 -3.51
CA ALA A 151 6.84 9.54 -3.86
C ALA A 151 7.16 9.67 -5.36
N PRO A 152 7.77 8.67 -6.04
CA PRO A 152 7.97 8.72 -7.49
C PRO A 152 6.66 8.73 -8.28
N ALA A 153 5.60 8.11 -7.75
CA ALA A 153 4.30 8.08 -8.40
C ALA A 153 3.59 9.46 -8.40
N TRP A 154 4.02 10.37 -7.54
CA TRP A 154 3.36 11.67 -7.32
C TRP A 154 3.22 12.52 -8.58
N GLU A 155 4.26 12.59 -9.40
CA GLU A 155 4.30 13.34 -10.66
C GLU A 155 4.51 12.43 -11.87
N ALA A 156 4.31 11.12 -11.71
CA ALA A 156 4.44 10.17 -12.79
C ALA A 156 3.22 10.23 -13.70
N GLY A 157 3.41 10.76 -14.91
CA GLY A 157 2.36 10.92 -15.93
C GLY A 157 2.77 11.94 -16.96
N ALA A 158 2.25 11.80 -18.18
CA ALA A 158 2.57 12.70 -19.29
C ALA A 158 1.78 14.02 -19.21
N THR A 159 0.60 13.98 -18.57
CA THR A 159 -0.25 15.15 -18.34
C THR A 159 -0.52 15.31 -16.85
N SER A 160 -0.92 16.51 -16.43
CA SER A 160 -1.25 16.78 -15.02
C SER A 160 -2.37 15.88 -14.49
N GLU A 161 -3.37 15.58 -15.29
CA GLU A 161 -4.51 14.73 -14.92
C GLU A 161 -4.12 13.26 -14.72
N GLU A 162 -2.96 12.82 -15.22
CA GLU A 162 -2.39 11.49 -15.03
C GLU A 162 -1.51 11.41 -13.77
N GLN A 163 -1.33 12.52 -13.05
CA GLN A 163 -0.47 12.62 -11.86
C GLN A 163 -1.30 12.58 -10.58
N LEU A 164 -0.78 11.89 -9.56
CA LEU A 164 -1.41 11.88 -8.24
C LEU A 164 -1.52 13.29 -7.63
N SER A 165 -0.52 14.15 -7.89
CA SER A 165 -0.48 15.54 -7.41
C SER A 165 -1.72 16.34 -7.79
N PHE A 166 -2.23 16.16 -9.00
CA PHE A 166 -3.41 16.87 -9.48
C PHE A 166 -4.67 16.56 -8.65
N TRP A 167 -4.80 15.32 -8.18
CA TRP A 167 -5.98 14.85 -7.45
C TRP A 167 -5.82 14.97 -5.93
N LEU A 168 -4.62 14.76 -5.41
CA LEU A 168 -4.36 14.68 -3.98
C LEU A 168 -3.82 16.00 -3.37
N ASP A 169 -3.36 16.94 -4.20
CA ASP A 169 -3.00 18.32 -3.82
C ASP A 169 -3.47 19.32 -4.88
N PRO A 170 -4.80 19.42 -5.13
CA PRO A 170 -5.34 20.22 -6.23
C PRO A 170 -5.05 21.72 -6.10
N ASN A 171 -4.70 22.17 -4.91
CA ASN A 171 -4.32 23.57 -4.64
C ASN A 171 -2.81 23.81 -4.80
N ASN A 172 -2.03 22.78 -5.17
CA ASN A 172 -0.58 22.83 -5.33
C ASN A 172 0.12 23.45 -4.11
N THR A 173 -0.23 22.97 -2.93
CA THR A 173 0.29 23.48 -1.65
C THR A 173 1.72 23.01 -1.39
N GLY A 174 2.19 22.01 -2.12
CA GLY A 174 3.50 21.37 -1.93
C GLY A 174 3.57 20.49 -0.68
N ILE A 175 2.42 20.16 -0.10
CA ILE A 175 2.36 19.27 1.07
C ILE A 175 3.01 17.92 0.79
N THR A 176 3.83 17.43 1.71
CA THR A 176 4.53 16.15 1.56
C THR A 176 3.93 15.03 2.38
N GLN A 177 3.06 15.35 3.32
CA GLN A 177 2.45 14.40 4.23
C GLN A 177 1.08 14.90 4.68
N ILE A 178 0.11 13.99 4.78
CA ILE A 178 -1.15 14.23 5.49
C ILE A 178 -1.35 13.14 6.55
N GLY A 179 -2.01 13.50 7.65
CA GLY A 179 -2.39 12.55 8.70
C GLY A 179 -3.71 11.85 8.39
N THR A 180 -4.06 10.87 9.22
CA THR A 180 -5.38 10.25 9.22
C THR A 180 -6.45 11.31 9.52
N LEU A 181 -7.54 11.27 8.78
CA LEU A 181 -8.73 12.10 8.99
C LEU A 181 -9.87 11.22 9.55
N GLN A 182 -10.60 11.78 10.49
CA GLN A 182 -11.83 11.23 11.06
C GLN A 182 -13.02 12.10 10.69
#